data_7a4a98e8729ff432687900a80944c2bc
#
_entry.id   7a4a98e8729ff432687900a80944c2bc
#
_cell.length_a   1.000
_cell.length_b   1.000
_cell.length_c   1.000
_cell.angle_alpha   90.00
_cell.angle_beta   90.00
_cell.angle_gamma   90.00
#
_symmetry.space_group_name_H-M   'P 1'
#
loop_
_entity.id
_entity.type
_entity.pdbx_description
1 polymer ?
#
loop_
_entity_poly.entity_id
_entity_poly.type
_entity_poly.pdbx_seq_one_letter_code
_entity_poly.pdbx_strand_id
1 'polypeptide(L)'
;NQVILSWRLEGWAELEAANLMVFCAAQLYDRGEDCGAQANAAKYLAGEATFKACNNAILTLGGMGYAKEFHVERYMREALIHRIAPITPHLILCYIAERVLGLPKSY
;
A
#
# COMPACT_ATOMS: atom_id res chain seq x y z
N ASN A 1 5.19 -19.83 -15.33
CA ASN A 1 4.09 -20.30 -14.49
C ASN A 1 3.00 -19.22 -14.40
N GLN A 2 1.74 -19.60 -14.69
CA GLN A 2 0.62 -18.65 -14.69
C GLN A 2 0.34 -18.02 -13.33
N VAL A 3 0.57 -18.72 -12.23
CA VAL A 3 0.38 -18.19 -10.87
C VAL A 3 1.34 -17.02 -10.61
N ILE A 4 2.60 -17.21 -10.93
CA ILE A 4 3.63 -16.18 -10.76
C ILE A 4 3.35 -14.98 -11.67
N LEU A 5 2.92 -15.24 -12.90
CA LEU A 5 2.55 -14.18 -13.84
C LEU A 5 1.35 -13.37 -13.33
N SER A 6 0.31 -14.05 -12.82
CA SER A 6 -0.87 -13.42 -12.25
C SER A 6 -0.50 -12.49 -11.10
N TRP A 7 0.32 -12.94 -10.16
CA TRP A 7 0.78 -12.12 -9.04
C TRP A 7 1.52 -10.85 -9.49
N ARG A 8 2.32 -10.97 -10.55
CA ARG A 8 3.04 -9.81 -11.10
C ARG A 8 2.11 -8.81 -11.77
N LEU A 9 1.13 -9.31 -12.52
CA LEU A 9 0.15 -8.45 -13.20
C LEU A 9 -0.76 -7.72 -12.21
N GLU A 10 -1.28 -8.43 -11.22
CA GLU A 10 -2.09 -7.84 -10.15
C GLU A 10 -1.28 -6.80 -9.36
N GLY A 11 -0.06 -7.16 -8.98
CA GLY A 11 0.83 -6.27 -8.25
C GLY A 11 1.14 -4.99 -9.01
N TRP A 12 1.39 -5.09 -10.31
CA TRP A 12 1.59 -3.91 -11.15
C TRP A 12 0.36 -3.01 -11.16
N ALA A 13 -0.83 -3.58 -11.37
CA ALA A 13 -2.07 -2.82 -11.42
C ALA A 13 -2.36 -2.11 -10.09
N GLU A 14 -2.16 -2.81 -8.98
CA GLU A 14 -2.36 -2.23 -7.64
C GLU A 14 -1.37 -1.09 -7.35
N LEU A 15 -0.10 -1.26 -7.73
CA LEU A 15 0.93 -0.22 -7.56
C LEU A 15 0.64 0.99 -8.43
N GLU A 16 0.20 0.80 -9.67
CA GLU A 16 -0.20 1.89 -10.56
C GLU A 16 -1.41 2.66 -10.00
N ALA A 17 -2.41 1.95 -9.50
CA ALA A 17 -3.57 2.58 -8.87
C ALA A 17 -3.16 3.42 -7.65
N ALA A 18 -2.29 2.89 -6.80
CA ALA A 18 -1.76 3.61 -5.65
C ALA A 18 -0.99 4.86 -6.08
N ASN A 19 -0.16 4.73 -7.11
CA ASN A 19 0.63 5.85 -7.64
C ASN A 19 -0.26 6.97 -8.19
N LEU A 20 -1.30 6.64 -8.93
CA LEU A 20 -2.27 7.62 -9.42
C LEU A 20 -2.97 8.34 -8.27
N MET A 21 -3.31 7.63 -7.19
CA MET A 21 -3.92 8.24 -6.01
C MET A 21 -2.96 9.19 -5.29
N VAL A 22 -1.68 8.86 -5.23
CA VAL A 22 -0.64 9.73 -4.65
C VAL A 22 -0.58 11.05 -5.43
N PHE A 23 -0.52 10.98 -6.75
CA PHE A 23 -0.49 12.18 -7.60
C PHE A 23 -1.78 12.99 -7.50
N CYS A 24 -2.93 12.33 -7.42
CA CYS A 24 -4.21 13.01 -7.21
C CYS A 24 -4.21 13.81 -5.91
N ALA A 25 -3.76 13.20 -4.81
CA ALA A 25 -3.67 13.87 -3.52
C ALA A 25 -2.71 15.07 -3.57
N ALA A 26 -1.56 14.89 -4.23
CA ALA A 26 -0.56 15.95 -4.37
C ALA A 26 -1.10 17.14 -5.17
N GLN A 27 -1.80 16.87 -6.27
CA GLN A 27 -2.42 17.93 -7.08
C GLN A 27 -3.48 18.72 -6.31
N LEU A 28 -4.32 18.03 -5.55
CA LEU A 28 -5.32 18.70 -4.70
C LEU A 28 -4.65 19.59 -3.65
N TYR A 29 -3.60 19.08 -3.02
CA TYR A 29 -2.82 19.85 -2.05
C TYR A 29 -2.22 21.11 -2.67
N ASP A 30 -1.61 20.97 -3.85
CA ASP A 30 -0.97 22.11 -4.56
C ASP A 30 -1.98 23.19 -4.95
N ARG A 31 -3.24 22.80 -5.17
CA ARG A 31 -4.33 23.75 -5.46
C ARG A 31 -4.95 24.37 -4.21
N GLY A 32 -4.52 23.97 -3.02
CA GLY A 32 -5.13 24.39 -1.75
C GLY A 32 -6.50 23.77 -1.49
N GLU A 33 -6.84 22.67 -2.18
CA GLU A 33 -8.08 21.95 -1.99
C GLU A 33 -7.94 20.89 -0.90
N ASP A 34 -9.08 20.45 -0.34
CA ASP A 34 -9.08 19.36 0.63
C ASP A 34 -8.64 18.05 -0.05
N CYS A 35 -7.59 17.45 0.47
CA CYS A 35 -7.01 16.21 -0.04
C CYS A 35 -7.00 15.08 0.99
N GLY A 36 -7.68 15.24 2.12
CA GLY A 36 -7.64 14.26 3.21
C GLY A 36 -8.08 12.86 2.80
N ALA A 37 -9.17 12.75 2.05
CA ALA A 37 -9.66 11.47 1.55
C ALA A 37 -8.63 10.79 0.63
N GLN A 38 -8.08 11.53 -0.33
CA GLN A 38 -7.13 11.02 -1.31
C GLN A 38 -5.78 10.67 -0.67
N ALA A 39 -5.29 11.50 0.23
CA ALA A 39 -4.03 11.24 0.94
C ALA A 39 -4.10 9.98 1.80
N ASN A 40 -5.20 9.79 2.54
CA ASN A 40 -5.41 8.59 3.33
C ASN A 40 -5.57 7.34 2.45
N ALA A 41 -6.36 7.44 1.38
CA ALA A 41 -6.51 6.34 0.43
C ALA A 41 -5.18 5.97 -0.24
N ALA A 42 -4.37 6.96 -0.63
CA ALA A 42 -3.05 6.74 -1.22
C ALA A 42 -2.12 5.99 -0.26
N LYS A 43 -2.07 6.41 0.99
CA LYS A 43 -1.26 5.76 2.02
C LYS A 43 -1.69 4.31 2.24
N TYR A 44 -2.98 4.06 2.34
CA TYR A 44 -3.55 2.72 2.50
C TYR A 44 -3.19 1.82 1.31
N LEU A 45 -3.50 2.28 0.09
CA LEU A 45 -3.27 1.49 -1.13
C LEU A 45 -1.79 1.20 -1.35
N ALA A 46 -0.91 2.20 -1.18
CA ALA A 46 0.52 2.02 -1.36
C ALA A 46 1.12 1.04 -0.35
N GLY A 47 0.71 1.14 0.92
CA GLY A 47 1.17 0.22 1.97
C GLY A 47 0.75 -1.22 1.70
N GLU A 48 -0.51 -1.44 1.34
CA GLU A 48 -1.04 -2.77 1.03
C GLU A 48 -0.40 -3.35 -0.23
N ALA A 49 -0.30 -2.56 -1.30
CA ALA A 49 0.29 -3.01 -2.56
C ALA A 49 1.78 -3.37 -2.40
N THR A 50 2.53 -2.55 -1.68
CA THR A 50 3.96 -2.80 -1.44
C THR A 50 4.17 -4.07 -0.61
N PHE A 51 3.39 -4.23 0.46
CA PHE A 51 3.46 -5.44 1.29
C PHE A 51 3.17 -6.69 0.47
N LYS A 52 2.08 -6.68 -0.30
CA LYS A 52 1.67 -7.80 -1.15
C LYS A 52 2.74 -8.12 -2.20
N ALA A 53 3.31 -7.11 -2.85
CA ALA A 53 4.35 -7.29 -3.85
C ALA A 53 5.60 -7.94 -3.25
N CYS A 54 6.06 -7.48 -2.09
CA CYS A 54 7.22 -8.06 -1.41
C CYS A 54 6.95 -9.49 -0.93
N ASN A 55 5.77 -9.75 -0.38
CA ASN A 55 5.37 -11.09 0.02
C ASN A 55 5.37 -12.06 -1.17
N ASN A 56 4.79 -11.65 -2.29
CA ASN A 56 4.77 -12.46 -3.51
C ASN A 56 6.17 -12.70 -4.07
N ALA A 57 7.06 -11.72 -3.96
CA ALA A 57 8.45 -11.87 -4.37
C ALA A 57 9.17 -12.94 -3.53
N ILE A 58 8.98 -12.94 -2.22
CA ILE A 58 9.54 -13.99 -1.35
C ILE A 58 8.99 -15.36 -1.73
N LEU A 59 7.68 -15.49 -1.89
CA LEU A 59 7.05 -16.76 -2.26
C LEU A 59 7.51 -17.25 -3.64
N THR A 60 7.74 -16.34 -4.58
CA THR A 60 8.24 -16.67 -5.91
C THR A 60 9.64 -17.26 -5.87
N LEU A 61 10.51 -16.71 -5.03
CA LEU A 61 11.89 -17.19 -4.88
C LEU A 61 12.01 -18.38 -3.92
N GLY A 62 10.98 -18.65 -3.13
CA GLY A 62 11.00 -19.76 -2.18
C GLY A 62 12.10 -19.57 -1.13
N GLY A 63 12.90 -20.62 -0.88
CA GLY A 63 13.99 -20.54 0.10
C GLY A 63 15.00 -19.42 -0.16
N MET A 64 15.25 -19.10 -1.42
CA MET A 64 16.11 -17.99 -1.81
C MET A 64 15.52 -16.63 -1.42
N GLY A 65 14.19 -16.51 -1.39
CA GLY A 65 13.52 -15.29 -0.92
C GLY A 65 13.69 -15.04 0.58
N TYR A 66 13.91 -16.09 1.35
CA TYR A 66 14.21 -16.02 2.77
C TYR A 66 15.67 -15.67 3.05
N ALA A 67 16.58 -15.98 2.14
CA ALA A 67 18.02 -15.78 2.31
C ALA A 67 18.41 -14.31 2.13
N LYS A 68 19.33 -13.83 2.97
CA LYS A 68 19.80 -12.43 2.96
C LYS A 68 20.48 -12.03 1.66
N GLU A 69 21.14 -12.98 1.00
CA GLU A 69 21.91 -12.75 -0.23
C GLU A 69 21.07 -12.22 -1.39
N PHE A 70 19.77 -12.51 -1.40
CA PHE A 70 18.85 -12.09 -2.47
C PHE A 70 18.13 -10.77 -2.16
N HIS A 71 18.33 -10.20 -0.98
CA HIS A 71 17.81 -8.88 -0.54
C HIS A 71 16.28 -8.76 -0.45
N VAL A 72 15.52 -9.70 -0.96
CA VAL A 72 14.05 -9.62 -0.97
C VAL A 72 13.48 -9.61 0.45
N GLU A 73 14.07 -10.36 1.37
CA GLU A 73 13.69 -10.34 2.78
C GLU A 73 13.85 -8.94 3.41
N ARG A 74 14.88 -8.20 2.97
CA ARG A 74 15.11 -6.82 3.40
C ARG A 74 14.02 -5.89 2.89
N TYR A 75 13.67 -6.00 1.62
CA TYR A 75 12.57 -5.20 1.05
C TYR A 75 11.25 -5.48 1.78
N MET A 76 10.98 -6.73 2.16
CA MET A 76 9.81 -7.08 2.95
C MET A 76 9.82 -6.38 4.32
N ARG A 77 10.95 -6.39 5.02
CA ARG A 77 11.10 -5.70 6.31
C ARG A 77 10.91 -4.20 6.16
N GLU A 78 11.48 -3.59 5.12
CA GLU A 78 11.32 -2.16 4.84
C GLU A 78 9.88 -1.83 4.46
N ALA A 79 9.23 -2.68 3.68
CA ALA A 79 7.83 -2.49 3.25
C ALA A 79 6.87 -2.48 4.45
N LEU A 80 7.15 -3.24 5.50
CA LEU A 80 6.32 -3.28 6.69
C LEU A 80 6.20 -1.92 7.39
N ILE A 81 7.22 -1.05 7.29
CA ILE A 81 7.16 0.27 7.92
C ILE A 81 5.97 1.08 7.40
N HIS A 82 5.60 0.92 6.14
CA HIS A 82 4.49 1.65 5.53
C HIS A 82 3.12 1.20 6.06
N ARG A 83 3.04 0.03 6.71
CA ARG A 83 1.84 -0.47 7.38
C ARG A 83 1.82 -0.18 8.88
N ILE A 84 2.92 0.32 9.42
CA ILE A 84 3.05 0.58 10.85
C ILE A 84 3.07 2.08 11.12
N ALA A 85 3.83 2.84 10.35
CA ALA A 85 4.13 4.24 10.60
C ALA A 85 3.84 5.13 9.39
N PRO A 86 3.50 6.39 9.64
CA PRO A 86 3.15 6.98 10.94
C PRO A 86 1.74 6.60 11.38
N ILE A 87 0.89 6.14 10.46
CA ILE A 87 -0.53 5.82 10.68
C ILE A 87 -0.80 4.41 10.19
N THR A 88 -1.45 3.60 11.03
CA THR A 88 -1.80 2.21 10.69
C THR A 88 -2.96 2.16 9.69
N PRO A 89 -3.08 1.06 8.91
CA PRO A 89 -4.23 0.87 8.02
C PRO A 89 -5.58 0.95 8.73
N HIS A 90 -5.65 0.49 9.97
CA HIS A 90 -6.88 0.54 10.76
C HIS A 90 -7.35 1.98 11.00
N LEU A 91 -6.43 2.87 11.38
CA LEU A 91 -6.77 4.27 11.59
C LEU A 91 -7.14 4.96 10.28
N ILE A 92 -6.50 4.60 9.17
CA ILE A 92 -6.86 5.12 7.85
C ILE A 92 -8.29 4.70 7.48
N LEU A 93 -8.63 3.43 7.68
CA LEU A 93 -9.99 2.94 7.40
C LEU A 93 -11.03 3.60 8.30
N CYS A 94 -10.70 3.84 9.58
CA CYS A 94 -11.57 4.61 10.48
C CYS A 94 -11.78 6.03 9.97
N TYR A 95 -10.72 6.70 9.52
CA TYR A 95 -10.83 8.04 8.93
C TYR A 95 -11.77 8.04 7.72
N ILE A 96 -11.59 7.09 6.81
CA ILE A 96 -12.44 6.98 5.61
C ILE A 96 -13.90 6.73 6.00
N ALA A 97 -14.13 5.80 6.92
CA ALA A 97 -15.48 5.50 7.38
C ALA A 97 -16.17 6.73 7.98
N GLU A 98 -15.48 7.44 8.86
CA GLU A 98 -16.04 8.58 9.59
C GLU A 98 -16.13 9.84 8.74
N ARG A 99 -15.04 10.21 8.06
CA ARG A 99 -14.91 11.50 7.40
C ARG A 99 -15.33 11.50 5.93
N VAL A 100 -15.20 10.38 5.25
CA VAL A 100 -15.56 10.27 3.83
C VAL A 100 -16.96 9.70 3.66
N LEU A 101 -17.28 8.61 4.38
CA LEU A 101 -18.56 7.92 4.26
C LEU A 101 -19.61 8.39 5.27
N GLY A 102 -19.24 9.22 6.25
CA GLY A 102 -20.16 9.75 7.24
C GLY A 102 -20.71 8.71 8.22
N LEU A 103 -19.98 7.60 8.41
CA LEU A 103 -20.39 6.56 9.34
C LEU A 103 -20.14 6.97 10.80
N PRO A 104 -20.91 6.41 11.77
CA PRO A 104 -20.69 6.72 13.17
C PRO A 104 -19.30 6.29 13.64
N LYS A 105 -18.72 7.09 14.54
CA LYS A 105 -17.45 6.75 15.18
C LYS A 105 -17.61 5.52 16.05
N SER A 106 -16.72 4.54 15.89
CA SER A 106 -16.81 3.25 16.58
C SER A 106 -15.71 3.02 17.63
N TYR A 107 -14.88 4.01 17.88
CA TYR A 107 -13.73 3.91 18.80
C TYR A 107 -13.63 5.14 19.70
#